data_e18c953fbf8c8b28f68787f734963bc7
#
_entry.id   e18c953fbf8c8b28f68787f734963bc7
#
_cell.length_a   1.000
_cell.length_b   1.000
_cell.length_c   1.000
_cell.angle_alpha   90.00
_cell.angle_beta   90.00
_cell.angle_gamma   90.00
#
_symmetry.space_group_name_H-M   'P 1'
#
loop_
_entity.id
_entity.type
_entity.pdbx_description
1 polymer ?
#
loop_
_entity_poly.entity_id
_entity_poly.type
_entity_poly.pdbx_seq_one_letter_code
_entity_poly.pdbx_strand_id
1 'polypeptide(L)'
;MIAILMAVYNGEKYLSKQIDSILAQSESDWQLFINDDCSSDGSYDIALKYAKEHPERIIVSRNSSPSGSACANFMGMLGRTDAEYAMFCDQDDVWLPNKIKLTLQKMKELEKSFGNTPLLVHTELSVTDSELSITAPSFTRFQGLKPRYNSLNRLLCQNNVTGCTVMMNRALIELVRNAPADKMLMHDWWIALAAAAFGHIGFVDEPLIKYRQHGSNQLGAVNNRSLKGIAGFIAKSGRAKERINATYNQAQSFCSFYKDILSPESSAVINAYIGIPSHPKLSRTALLVKNKFLKQNFMSAAGQLIFC
;
A
#
# COMPACT_ATOMS: atom_id res chain seq x y z
N MET A 1 -12.27 17.61 -4.38
CA MET A 1 -13.00 16.33 -4.20
C MET A 1 -12.01 15.21 -4.04
N ILE A 2 -12.27 14.29 -3.10
CA ILE A 2 -11.45 13.11 -2.78
C ILE A 2 -12.16 11.87 -3.32
N ALA A 3 -11.50 11.07 -4.17
CA ALA A 3 -12.00 9.77 -4.60
C ALA A 3 -11.56 8.68 -3.61
N ILE A 4 -12.51 7.99 -3.00
CA ILE A 4 -12.25 6.79 -2.20
C ILE A 4 -12.50 5.58 -3.10
N LEU A 5 -11.46 4.81 -3.39
CA LEU A 5 -11.49 3.67 -4.29
C LEU A 5 -11.57 2.38 -3.47
N MET A 6 -12.71 1.70 -3.48
CA MET A 6 -12.95 0.47 -2.74
C MET A 6 -13.02 -0.72 -3.69
N ALA A 7 -12.04 -1.60 -3.62
CA ALA A 7 -12.05 -2.87 -4.34
C ALA A 7 -12.80 -3.92 -3.53
N VAL A 8 -13.79 -4.58 -4.16
CA VAL A 8 -14.65 -5.57 -3.50
C VAL A 8 -14.55 -6.92 -4.22
N TYR A 9 -14.35 -7.99 -3.42
CA TYR A 9 -14.44 -9.37 -3.85
C TYR A 9 -14.84 -10.27 -2.68
N ASN A 10 -16.06 -10.83 -2.72
CA ASN A 10 -16.63 -11.71 -1.69
C ASN A 10 -16.51 -11.13 -0.26
N GLY A 11 -16.98 -9.89 -0.08
CA GLY A 11 -16.87 -9.11 1.15
C GLY A 11 -18.17 -8.95 1.93
N GLU A 12 -19.25 -9.65 1.59
CA GLU A 12 -20.61 -9.52 2.13
C GLU A 12 -20.64 -9.32 3.64
N LYS A 13 -19.83 -10.07 4.37
CA LYS A 13 -19.81 -10.08 5.84
C LYS A 13 -19.41 -8.74 6.46
N TYR A 14 -18.55 -7.96 5.80
CA TYR A 14 -17.92 -6.78 6.42
C TYR A 14 -18.21 -5.47 5.69
N LEU A 15 -18.61 -5.56 4.41
CA LEU A 15 -18.74 -4.43 3.49
C LEU A 15 -19.66 -3.31 4.03
N SER A 16 -20.81 -3.65 4.61
CA SER A 16 -21.73 -2.66 5.18
C SER A 16 -21.06 -1.83 6.28
N LYS A 17 -20.34 -2.47 7.22
CA LYS A 17 -19.64 -1.75 8.31
C LYS A 17 -18.55 -0.81 7.77
N GLN A 18 -17.86 -1.21 6.71
CA GLN A 18 -16.86 -0.37 6.08
C GLN A 18 -17.49 0.84 5.39
N ILE A 19 -18.57 0.66 4.62
CA ILE A 19 -19.28 1.77 3.96
C ILE A 19 -19.85 2.73 5.01
N ASP A 20 -20.48 2.22 6.09
CA ASP A 20 -21.02 3.04 7.19
C ASP A 20 -19.91 3.91 7.83
N SER A 21 -18.71 3.35 7.97
CA SER A 21 -17.57 4.09 8.54
C SER A 21 -17.05 5.23 7.63
N ILE A 22 -17.24 5.10 6.32
CA ILE A 22 -16.93 6.16 5.35
C ILE A 22 -18.02 7.23 5.39
N LEU A 23 -19.30 6.83 5.46
CA LEU A 23 -20.41 7.76 5.61
C LEU A 23 -20.32 8.60 6.89
N ALA A 24 -19.72 8.05 7.95
CA ALA A 24 -19.50 8.71 9.24
C ALA A 24 -18.24 9.61 9.28
N GLN A 25 -17.54 9.85 8.18
CA GLN A 25 -16.37 10.70 8.16
C GLN A 25 -16.69 12.17 8.41
N SER A 26 -15.84 12.87 9.18
CA SER A 26 -16.00 14.30 9.49
C SER A 26 -15.70 15.23 8.31
N GLU A 27 -14.94 14.77 7.32
CA GLU A 27 -14.75 15.44 6.03
C GLU A 27 -15.89 15.05 5.10
N SER A 28 -16.41 16.00 4.32
CA SER A 28 -17.57 15.78 3.48
C SER A 28 -17.30 15.84 1.97
N ASP A 29 -16.16 16.39 1.52
CA ASP A 29 -15.83 16.54 0.10
C ASP A 29 -15.19 15.28 -0.49
N TRP A 30 -15.95 14.17 -0.50
CA TRP A 30 -15.50 12.89 -1.06
C TRP A 30 -16.61 12.18 -1.83
N GLN A 31 -16.20 11.28 -2.73
CA GLN A 31 -17.03 10.27 -3.39
C GLN A 31 -16.41 8.89 -3.21
N LEU A 32 -17.25 7.89 -2.93
CA LEU A 32 -16.87 6.49 -2.81
C LEU A 32 -17.16 5.76 -4.13
N PHE A 33 -16.12 5.24 -4.74
CA PHE A 33 -16.18 4.39 -5.92
C PHE A 33 -15.97 2.95 -5.49
N ILE A 34 -17.00 2.13 -5.62
CA ILE A 34 -16.96 0.69 -5.31
C ILE A 34 -16.84 -0.07 -6.63
N ASN A 35 -15.82 -0.89 -6.76
CA ASN A 35 -15.70 -1.79 -7.91
C ASN A 35 -15.72 -3.24 -7.47
N ASP A 36 -16.79 -3.95 -7.82
CA ASP A 36 -16.95 -5.38 -7.56
C ASP A 36 -16.18 -6.21 -8.60
N ASP A 37 -15.29 -7.06 -8.12
CA ASP A 37 -14.45 -7.93 -8.96
C ASP A 37 -15.09 -9.30 -9.21
N CYS A 38 -16.34 -9.30 -9.66
CA CYS A 38 -17.14 -10.51 -9.94
C CYS A 38 -17.41 -11.35 -8.69
N SER A 39 -17.82 -10.72 -7.57
CA SER A 39 -18.23 -11.44 -6.35
C SER A 39 -19.35 -12.45 -6.64
N SER A 40 -19.28 -13.56 -5.93
CA SER A 40 -20.28 -14.64 -5.98
C SER A 40 -21.24 -14.65 -4.78
N ASP A 41 -20.99 -13.79 -3.78
CA ASP A 41 -21.82 -13.56 -2.60
C ASP A 41 -22.71 -12.31 -2.76
N GLY A 42 -23.35 -11.84 -1.68
CA GLY A 42 -24.21 -10.65 -1.66
C GLY A 42 -23.50 -9.30 -1.74
N SER A 43 -22.18 -9.25 -1.95
CA SER A 43 -21.38 -8.00 -1.94
C SER A 43 -21.89 -6.96 -2.92
N TYR A 44 -22.17 -7.38 -4.16
CA TYR A 44 -22.63 -6.46 -5.21
C TYR A 44 -24.00 -5.86 -4.89
N ASP A 45 -24.94 -6.68 -4.39
CA ASP A 45 -26.27 -6.22 -4.01
C ASP A 45 -26.23 -5.23 -2.84
N ILE A 46 -25.36 -5.48 -1.86
CA ILE A 46 -25.09 -4.55 -0.76
C ILE A 46 -24.59 -3.20 -1.32
N ALA A 47 -23.59 -3.22 -2.19
CA ALA A 47 -23.03 -2.01 -2.78
C ALA A 47 -24.11 -1.21 -3.56
N LEU A 48 -24.93 -1.87 -4.37
CA LEU A 48 -26.02 -1.25 -5.11
C LEU A 48 -27.08 -0.62 -4.21
N LYS A 49 -27.39 -1.28 -3.06
CA LYS A 49 -28.31 -0.71 -2.06
C LYS A 49 -27.79 0.62 -1.53
N TYR A 50 -26.52 0.68 -1.10
CA TYR A 50 -25.90 1.92 -0.62
C TYR A 50 -25.84 3.01 -1.69
N ALA A 51 -25.53 2.65 -2.94
CA ALA A 51 -25.53 3.61 -4.04
C ALA A 51 -26.92 4.20 -4.31
N LYS A 52 -27.99 3.39 -4.15
CA LYS A 52 -29.39 3.87 -4.28
C LYS A 52 -29.79 4.81 -3.13
N GLU A 53 -29.28 4.56 -1.91
CA GLU A 53 -29.54 5.38 -0.73
C GLU A 53 -28.71 6.67 -0.73
N HIS A 54 -27.53 6.68 -1.36
CA HIS A 54 -26.57 7.79 -1.40
C HIS A 54 -26.06 8.08 -2.83
N PRO A 55 -26.95 8.37 -3.81
CA PRO A 55 -26.60 8.45 -5.24
C PRO A 55 -25.59 9.55 -5.58
N GLU A 56 -25.51 10.62 -4.77
CA GLU A 56 -24.56 11.73 -4.93
C GLU A 56 -23.14 11.37 -4.48
N ARG A 57 -22.98 10.30 -3.66
CA ARG A 57 -21.73 9.99 -2.98
C ARG A 57 -21.15 8.64 -3.31
N ILE A 58 -21.97 7.66 -3.69
CA ILE A 58 -21.56 6.27 -3.89
C ILE A 58 -21.83 5.86 -5.32
N ILE A 59 -20.78 5.49 -6.02
CA ILE A 59 -20.81 5.02 -7.40
C ILE A 59 -20.33 3.58 -7.43
N VAL A 60 -21.13 2.68 -7.98
CA VAL A 60 -20.84 1.25 -8.05
C VAL A 60 -20.58 0.83 -9.48
N SER A 61 -19.54 0.06 -9.68
CA SER A 61 -19.24 -0.63 -10.93
C SER A 61 -18.92 -2.10 -10.67
N ARG A 62 -19.00 -2.91 -11.71
CA ARG A 62 -18.64 -4.32 -11.66
C ARG A 62 -17.76 -4.68 -12.85
N ASN A 63 -16.70 -5.43 -12.63
CA ASN A 63 -15.87 -5.96 -13.71
C ASN A 63 -16.66 -6.96 -14.54
N SER A 64 -16.46 -6.99 -15.85
CA SER A 64 -17.06 -8.00 -16.75
C SER A 64 -16.42 -9.38 -16.61
N SER A 65 -15.19 -9.42 -16.10
CA SER A 65 -14.43 -10.62 -15.74
C SER A 65 -13.51 -10.30 -14.56
N PRO A 66 -13.14 -11.30 -13.72
CA PRO A 66 -12.23 -11.07 -12.60
C PRO A 66 -10.93 -10.40 -13.04
N SER A 67 -10.49 -9.40 -12.30
CA SER A 67 -9.23 -8.67 -12.56
C SER A 67 -7.97 -9.52 -12.29
N GLY A 68 -8.14 -10.62 -11.56
CA GLY A 68 -7.08 -11.55 -11.18
C GLY A 68 -6.35 -11.21 -9.89
N SER A 69 -6.47 -9.97 -9.38
CA SER A 69 -5.91 -9.58 -8.10
C SER A 69 -6.48 -8.25 -7.59
N ALA A 70 -6.43 -8.03 -6.26
CA ALA A 70 -6.77 -6.72 -5.68
C ALA A 70 -5.88 -5.60 -6.26
N CYS A 71 -4.60 -5.89 -6.53
CA CYS A 71 -3.68 -4.94 -7.18
C CYS A 71 -4.22 -4.47 -8.54
N ALA A 72 -4.63 -5.39 -9.40
CA ALA A 72 -5.19 -5.06 -10.72
C ALA A 72 -6.51 -4.30 -10.60
N ASN A 73 -7.38 -4.67 -9.64
CA ASN A 73 -8.64 -3.98 -9.39
C ASN A 73 -8.39 -2.53 -8.94
N PHE A 74 -7.55 -2.29 -7.93
CA PHE A 74 -7.20 -0.95 -7.46
C PHE A 74 -6.57 -0.08 -8.55
N MET A 75 -5.61 -0.64 -9.30
CA MET A 75 -4.95 0.12 -10.39
C MET A 75 -5.91 0.42 -11.53
N GLY A 76 -6.84 -0.49 -11.85
CA GLY A 76 -7.89 -0.25 -12.83
C GLY A 76 -8.85 0.87 -12.42
N MET A 77 -9.19 0.98 -11.13
CA MET A 77 -9.99 2.09 -10.58
C MET A 77 -9.21 3.40 -10.61
N LEU A 78 -7.93 3.38 -10.19
CA LEU A 78 -7.07 4.55 -10.18
C LEU A 78 -6.87 5.13 -11.59
N GLY A 79 -6.76 4.29 -12.59
CA GLY A 79 -6.63 4.70 -13.99
C GLY A 79 -7.82 5.49 -14.53
N ARG A 80 -8.99 5.35 -13.92
CA ARG A 80 -10.24 6.00 -14.35
C ARG A 80 -10.64 7.23 -13.54
N THR A 81 -9.91 7.55 -12.43
CA THR A 81 -10.26 8.71 -11.60
C THR A 81 -9.61 9.99 -12.10
N ASP A 82 -10.37 11.08 -12.04
CA ASP A 82 -9.90 12.45 -12.32
C ASP A 82 -9.93 13.34 -11.06
N ALA A 83 -10.03 12.74 -9.87
CA ALA A 83 -10.07 13.43 -8.61
C ALA A 83 -8.75 14.16 -8.28
N GLU A 84 -8.84 15.19 -7.44
CA GLU A 84 -7.66 15.90 -6.90
C GLU A 84 -6.85 15.02 -5.96
N TYR A 85 -7.56 14.18 -5.19
CA TYR A 85 -6.97 13.20 -4.28
C TYR A 85 -7.62 11.85 -4.47
N ALA A 86 -6.85 10.77 -4.27
CA ALA A 86 -7.37 9.41 -4.23
C ALA A 86 -6.91 8.70 -2.96
N MET A 87 -7.80 7.89 -2.40
CA MET A 87 -7.54 7.00 -1.25
C MET A 87 -7.96 5.58 -1.62
N PHE A 88 -7.20 4.59 -1.21
CA PHE A 88 -7.63 3.20 -1.29
C PHE A 88 -8.36 2.77 -0.03
N CYS A 89 -9.30 1.86 -0.21
CA CYS A 89 -10.13 1.34 0.86
C CYS A 89 -10.33 -0.17 0.67
N ASP A 90 -9.93 -0.95 1.67
CA ASP A 90 -10.27 -2.37 1.72
C ASP A 90 -11.73 -2.53 2.19
N GLN A 91 -12.39 -3.63 1.80
CA GLN A 91 -13.82 -3.87 2.03
C GLN A 91 -14.20 -4.28 3.45
N ASP A 92 -13.20 -4.62 4.28
CA ASP A 92 -13.35 -5.40 5.52
C ASP A 92 -12.85 -4.69 6.78
N ASP A 93 -12.36 -3.45 6.65
CA ASP A 93 -11.88 -2.62 7.76
C ASP A 93 -13.00 -1.75 8.38
N VAL A 94 -12.60 -0.83 9.27
CA VAL A 94 -13.44 0.29 9.74
C VAL A 94 -12.58 1.53 9.88
N TRP A 95 -12.96 2.60 9.20
CA TRP A 95 -12.29 3.90 9.30
C TRP A 95 -12.76 4.68 10.54
N LEU A 96 -11.83 5.32 11.24
CA LEU A 96 -12.18 6.24 12.32
C LEU A 96 -12.67 7.59 11.74
N PRO A 97 -13.56 8.33 12.45
CA PRO A 97 -14.26 9.50 11.88
C PRO A 97 -13.35 10.61 11.32
N ASN A 98 -12.14 10.76 11.80
CA ASN A 98 -11.22 11.82 11.38
C ASN A 98 -10.19 11.36 10.34
N LYS A 99 -10.29 10.14 9.79
CA LYS A 99 -9.28 9.60 8.88
C LYS A 99 -9.04 10.50 7.67
N ILE A 100 -10.10 10.84 6.94
CA ILE A 100 -9.97 11.67 5.75
C ILE A 100 -9.42 13.05 6.13
N LYS A 101 -9.99 13.70 7.14
CA LYS A 101 -9.61 15.04 7.59
C LYS A 101 -8.12 15.14 7.94
N LEU A 102 -7.61 14.25 8.80
CA LEU A 102 -6.22 14.30 9.25
C LEU A 102 -5.23 13.92 8.14
N THR A 103 -5.62 12.99 7.27
CA THR A 103 -4.78 12.64 6.11
C THR A 103 -4.71 13.79 5.11
N LEU A 104 -5.84 14.46 4.83
CA LEU A 104 -5.90 15.64 3.97
C LEU A 104 -5.12 16.82 4.55
N GLN A 105 -5.24 17.07 5.85
CA GLN A 105 -4.44 18.10 6.51
C GLN A 105 -2.94 17.87 6.31
N LYS A 106 -2.48 16.64 6.49
CA LYS A 106 -1.08 16.27 6.24
C LYS A 106 -0.69 16.43 4.78
N MET A 107 -1.57 16.09 3.84
CA MET A 107 -1.36 16.30 2.40
C MET A 107 -1.17 17.79 2.10
N LYS A 108 -2.03 18.67 2.63
CA LYS A 108 -1.93 20.12 2.45
C LYS A 108 -0.65 20.72 3.04
N GLU A 109 -0.13 20.16 4.15
CA GLU A 109 1.18 20.55 4.69
C GLU A 109 2.31 20.21 3.71
N LEU A 110 2.26 19.03 3.07
CA LEU A 110 3.26 18.65 2.07
C LEU A 110 3.15 19.51 0.81
N GLU A 111 1.94 19.75 0.30
CA GLU A 111 1.71 20.62 -0.86
C GLU A 111 2.26 22.04 -0.63
N LYS A 112 2.07 22.58 0.57
CA LYS A 112 2.64 23.88 0.95
C LYS A 112 4.17 23.87 0.93
N SER A 113 4.79 22.75 1.30
CA SER A 113 6.24 22.62 1.39
C SER A 113 6.91 22.31 0.07
N PHE A 114 6.26 21.51 -0.79
CA PHE A 114 6.86 20.90 -1.97
C PHE A 114 6.15 21.22 -3.29
N GLY A 115 5.06 22.01 -3.24
CA GLY A 115 4.29 22.39 -4.42
C GLY A 115 3.58 21.22 -5.08
N ASN A 116 3.42 21.31 -6.39
CA ASN A 116 2.72 20.30 -7.20
C ASN A 116 3.66 19.15 -7.62
N THR A 117 4.32 18.52 -6.63
CA THR A 117 5.11 17.30 -6.86
C THR A 117 4.28 16.06 -6.51
N PRO A 118 4.67 14.85 -6.95
CA PRO A 118 4.01 13.61 -6.54
C PRO A 118 4.08 13.40 -5.03
N LEU A 119 2.93 13.40 -4.35
CA LEU A 119 2.84 13.31 -2.89
C LEU A 119 1.98 12.12 -2.46
N LEU A 120 2.49 11.38 -1.48
CA LEU A 120 1.79 10.32 -0.79
C LEU A 120 1.73 10.63 0.70
N VAL A 121 0.57 10.49 1.31
CA VAL A 121 0.40 10.46 2.76
C VAL A 121 -0.15 9.11 3.16
N HIS A 122 0.42 8.50 4.20
CA HIS A 122 -0.14 7.31 4.80
C HIS A 122 -0.29 7.46 6.32
N THR A 123 -1.14 6.64 6.93
CA THR A 123 -1.46 6.74 8.35
C THR A 123 -1.06 5.48 9.09
N GLU A 124 -1.00 5.58 10.43
CA GLU A 124 -0.98 4.40 11.29
C GLU A 124 -2.36 3.74 11.30
N LEU A 125 -2.43 2.49 11.74
CA LEU A 125 -3.65 1.72 11.95
C LEU A 125 -3.54 0.81 13.19
N SER A 126 -4.69 0.47 13.79
CA SER A 126 -4.79 -0.55 14.84
C SER A 126 -5.13 -1.89 14.24
N VAL A 127 -4.46 -2.96 14.69
CA VAL A 127 -4.82 -4.33 14.32
C VAL A 127 -5.94 -4.82 15.21
N THR A 128 -6.98 -5.40 14.61
CA THR A 128 -8.13 -5.95 15.35
C THR A 128 -8.39 -7.41 14.98
N ASP A 129 -9.15 -8.11 15.80
CA ASP A 129 -9.75 -9.39 15.42
C ASP A 129 -10.98 -9.20 14.51
N SER A 130 -11.69 -10.29 14.21
CA SER A 130 -12.90 -10.27 13.38
C SER A 130 -14.03 -9.43 13.98
N GLU A 131 -14.04 -9.23 15.30
CA GLU A 131 -15.07 -8.50 16.04
C GLU A 131 -14.68 -7.05 16.37
N LEU A 132 -13.54 -6.57 15.79
CA LEU A 132 -12.99 -5.22 15.99
C LEU A 132 -12.41 -4.96 17.37
N SER A 133 -12.10 -6.00 18.15
CA SER A 133 -11.34 -5.88 19.40
C SER A 133 -9.86 -5.66 19.07
N ILE A 134 -9.26 -4.61 19.62
CA ILE A 134 -7.86 -4.24 19.31
C ILE A 134 -6.91 -5.31 19.86
N THR A 135 -6.17 -5.96 18.96
CA THR A 135 -5.11 -6.93 19.27
C THR A 135 -3.72 -6.29 19.28
N ALA A 136 -3.52 -5.21 18.50
CA ALA A 136 -2.34 -4.38 18.57
C ALA A 136 -2.71 -2.92 18.25
N PRO A 137 -2.36 -1.94 19.11
CA PRO A 137 -2.75 -0.54 18.92
C PRO A 137 -1.97 0.18 17.81
N SER A 138 -0.87 -0.40 17.33
CA SER A 138 -0.03 0.14 16.25
C SER A 138 0.48 -1.00 15.38
N PHE A 139 0.12 -0.98 14.11
CA PHE A 139 0.56 -1.94 13.10
C PHE A 139 2.06 -1.82 12.82
N THR A 140 2.55 -0.58 12.68
CA THR A 140 3.97 -0.38 12.37
C THR A 140 4.87 -0.92 13.47
N ARG A 141 4.51 -0.73 14.76
CA ARG A 141 5.22 -1.32 15.89
C ARG A 141 5.07 -2.85 15.93
N PHE A 142 3.88 -3.36 15.65
CA PHE A 142 3.62 -4.80 15.62
C PHE A 142 4.43 -5.51 14.54
N GLN A 143 4.51 -4.93 13.35
CA GLN A 143 5.30 -5.45 12.22
C GLN A 143 6.81 -5.13 12.33
N GLY A 144 7.22 -4.21 13.20
CA GLY A 144 8.59 -3.71 13.28
C GLY A 144 8.97 -2.84 12.09
N LEU A 145 8.01 -2.14 11.51
CA LEU A 145 8.20 -1.17 10.43
C LEU A 145 8.58 0.20 10.99
N LYS A 146 9.24 1.01 10.15
CA LYS A 146 9.67 2.37 10.46
C LYS A 146 9.15 3.30 9.37
N PRO A 147 7.97 3.95 9.54
CA PRO A 147 7.36 4.79 8.50
C PRO A 147 8.26 5.92 8.00
N ARG A 148 9.21 6.39 8.84
CA ARG A 148 10.20 7.41 8.47
C ARG A 148 11.31 6.89 7.53
N TYR A 149 11.40 5.58 7.30
CA TYR A 149 12.34 4.97 6.34
C TYR A 149 11.71 4.92 4.94
N ASN A 150 11.31 6.09 4.44
CA ASN A 150 10.58 6.31 3.20
C ASN A 150 11.47 6.75 2.02
N SER A 151 12.80 6.68 2.15
CA SER A 151 13.71 6.93 1.04
C SER A 151 13.71 5.79 0.02
N LEU A 152 13.94 6.11 -1.25
CA LEU A 152 13.88 5.16 -2.37
C LEU A 152 14.69 3.88 -2.12
N ASN A 153 15.93 4.00 -1.65
CA ASN A 153 16.79 2.86 -1.35
C ASN A 153 16.21 1.92 -0.27
N ARG A 154 15.47 2.45 0.71
CA ARG A 154 14.80 1.65 1.74
C ARG A 154 13.57 0.95 1.19
N LEU A 155 12.76 1.65 0.41
CA LEU A 155 11.54 1.13 -0.17
C LEU A 155 11.80 0.09 -1.26
N LEU A 156 12.92 0.14 -1.98
CA LEU A 156 13.31 -0.93 -2.90
C LEU A 156 13.41 -2.30 -2.21
N CYS A 157 13.80 -2.33 -0.94
CA CYS A 157 13.98 -3.58 -0.18
C CYS A 157 12.74 -4.03 0.57
N GLN A 158 11.93 -3.10 1.04
CA GLN A 158 10.78 -3.38 1.88
C GLN A 158 9.76 -2.23 1.87
N ASN A 159 8.51 -2.55 1.57
CA ASN A 159 7.39 -1.63 1.74
C ASN A 159 7.12 -1.37 3.23
N ASN A 160 6.78 -0.13 3.57
CA ASN A 160 6.28 0.28 4.88
C ASN A 160 4.98 1.09 4.79
N VAL A 161 4.40 1.16 3.60
CA VAL A 161 3.12 1.80 3.31
C VAL A 161 2.06 0.71 3.15
N THR A 162 0.92 0.86 3.81
CA THR A 162 -0.21 -0.08 3.69
C THR A 162 -1.30 0.56 2.85
N GLY A 163 -1.80 -0.14 1.84
CA GLY A 163 -2.71 0.37 0.80
C GLY A 163 -3.92 1.12 1.36
N CYS A 164 -4.67 0.53 2.30
CA CYS A 164 -5.85 1.15 2.91
C CYS A 164 -5.56 2.44 3.71
N THR A 165 -4.28 2.77 3.95
CA THR A 165 -3.89 3.96 4.71
C THR A 165 -3.54 5.15 3.84
N VAL A 166 -3.39 4.99 2.52
CA VAL A 166 -2.82 6.01 1.64
C VAL A 166 -3.82 7.06 1.19
N MET A 167 -3.30 8.28 1.00
CA MET A 167 -3.87 9.33 0.15
C MET A 167 -2.79 9.78 -0.83
N MET A 168 -3.18 9.97 -2.09
CA MET A 168 -2.34 10.46 -3.18
C MET A 168 -2.87 11.79 -3.69
N ASN A 169 -1.98 12.73 -4.05
CA ASN A 169 -2.39 13.92 -4.77
C ASN A 169 -2.49 13.65 -6.28
N ARG A 170 -3.04 14.61 -7.03
CA ARG A 170 -3.22 14.52 -8.49
C ARG A 170 -1.93 14.20 -9.24
N ALA A 171 -0.82 14.83 -8.88
CA ALA A 171 0.47 14.60 -9.54
C ALA A 171 0.95 13.13 -9.40
N LEU A 172 0.75 12.52 -8.22
CA LEU A 172 1.08 11.11 -8.02
C LEU A 172 0.11 10.19 -8.76
N ILE A 173 -1.20 10.49 -8.75
CA ILE A 173 -2.22 9.72 -9.49
C ILE A 173 -1.84 9.67 -10.98
N GLU A 174 -1.55 10.79 -11.59
CA GLU A 174 -1.18 10.86 -13.02
C GLU A 174 0.10 10.11 -13.33
N LEU A 175 1.07 10.17 -12.43
CA LEU A 175 2.35 9.46 -12.59
C LEU A 175 2.18 7.94 -12.62
N VAL A 176 1.24 7.39 -11.80
CA VAL A 176 1.12 5.93 -11.62
C VAL A 176 -0.08 5.31 -12.32
N ARG A 177 -1.05 6.08 -12.82
CA ARG A 177 -2.33 5.58 -13.35
C ARG A 177 -2.23 4.55 -14.47
N ASN A 178 -1.15 4.59 -15.27
CA ASN A 178 -0.90 3.67 -16.39
C ASN A 178 0.20 2.66 -16.08
N ALA A 179 0.62 2.54 -14.82
CA ALA A 179 1.68 1.62 -14.45
C ALA A 179 1.21 0.15 -14.54
N PRO A 180 2.09 -0.78 -14.95
CA PRO A 180 1.73 -2.16 -15.26
C PRO A 180 1.44 -2.97 -13.98
N ALA A 181 0.18 -3.19 -13.66
CA ALA A 181 -0.24 -3.89 -12.44
C ALA A 181 0.31 -5.32 -12.32
N ASP A 182 0.55 -6.01 -13.46
CA ASP A 182 1.14 -7.34 -13.52
C ASP A 182 2.64 -7.39 -13.17
N LYS A 183 3.30 -6.23 -13.10
CA LYS A 183 4.71 -6.10 -12.69
C LYS A 183 4.87 -5.65 -11.24
N MET A 184 3.78 -5.35 -10.56
CA MET A 184 3.77 -4.90 -9.16
C MET A 184 3.73 -6.09 -8.21
N LEU A 185 4.53 -6.08 -7.16
CA LEU A 185 4.35 -6.98 -6.03
C LEU A 185 3.06 -6.65 -5.28
N MET A 186 2.82 -5.34 -5.08
CA MET A 186 1.60 -4.76 -4.54
C MET A 186 1.47 -3.32 -5.07
N HIS A 187 0.25 -2.86 -5.31
CA HIS A 187 -0.03 -1.51 -5.80
C HIS A 187 0.51 -0.41 -4.87
N ASP A 188 0.33 -0.57 -3.57
CA ASP A 188 0.82 0.38 -2.56
C ASP A 188 2.35 0.49 -2.55
N TRP A 189 3.05 -0.62 -2.76
CA TRP A 189 4.51 -0.61 -2.83
C TRP A 189 5.03 0.12 -4.07
N TRP A 190 4.43 -0.12 -5.23
CA TRP A 190 4.80 0.59 -6.45
C TRP A 190 4.56 2.09 -6.33
N ILE A 191 3.42 2.48 -5.78
CA ILE A 191 3.06 3.88 -5.55
C ILE A 191 4.01 4.55 -4.54
N ALA A 192 4.40 3.84 -3.47
CA ALA A 192 5.39 4.33 -2.53
C ALA A 192 6.77 4.52 -3.19
N LEU A 193 7.19 3.61 -4.08
CA LEU A 193 8.41 3.78 -4.87
C LEU A 193 8.32 5.02 -5.78
N ALA A 194 7.17 5.23 -6.44
CA ALA A 194 6.96 6.39 -7.29
C ALA A 194 7.01 7.71 -6.47
N ALA A 195 6.33 7.76 -5.34
CA ALA A 195 6.39 8.94 -4.46
C ALA A 195 7.80 9.20 -3.92
N ALA A 196 8.59 8.15 -3.63
CA ALA A 196 9.97 8.30 -3.17
C ALA A 196 10.96 8.67 -4.27
N ALA A 197 10.69 8.30 -5.53
CA ALA A 197 11.56 8.59 -6.66
C ALA A 197 11.32 9.98 -7.27
N PHE A 198 10.07 10.47 -7.21
CA PHE A 198 9.63 11.68 -7.92
C PHE A 198 9.08 12.79 -7.00
N GLY A 199 8.93 12.52 -5.71
CA GLY A 199 8.31 13.46 -4.80
C GLY A 199 8.55 13.13 -3.33
N HIS A 200 7.49 13.12 -2.51
CA HIS A 200 7.62 13.00 -1.07
C HIS A 200 6.54 12.11 -0.44
N ILE A 201 6.88 11.52 0.72
CA ILE A 201 5.97 10.69 1.51
C ILE A 201 5.83 11.29 2.91
N GLY A 202 4.60 11.53 3.34
CA GLY A 202 4.23 11.95 4.68
C GLY A 202 3.60 10.82 5.50
N PHE A 203 3.73 10.89 6.81
CA PHE A 203 3.13 9.95 7.74
C PHE A 203 2.35 10.64 8.84
N VAL A 204 1.14 10.14 9.12
CA VAL A 204 0.30 10.52 10.26
C VAL A 204 0.42 9.43 11.31
N ASP A 205 1.11 9.74 12.43
CA ASP A 205 1.37 8.79 13.53
C ASP A 205 0.15 8.68 14.46
N GLU A 206 -1.02 8.46 13.85
CA GLU A 206 -2.29 8.24 14.54
C GLU A 206 -3.01 7.06 13.90
N PRO A 207 -3.46 6.05 14.68
CA PRO A 207 -4.19 4.92 14.14
C PRO A 207 -5.61 5.34 13.75
N LEU A 208 -5.83 5.49 12.44
CA LEU A 208 -7.07 6.01 11.87
C LEU A 208 -7.93 4.91 11.21
N ILE A 209 -7.50 3.66 11.31
CA ILE A 209 -8.21 2.48 10.80
C ILE A 209 -8.17 1.38 11.85
N LYS A 210 -9.27 0.69 12.03
CA LYS A 210 -9.35 -0.63 12.65
C LYS A 210 -9.15 -1.69 11.57
N TYR A 211 -7.91 -2.18 11.44
CA TYR A 211 -7.51 -3.16 10.44
C TYR A 211 -7.90 -4.55 10.90
N ARG A 212 -8.93 -5.10 10.26
CA ARG A 212 -9.53 -6.37 10.66
C ARG A 212 -8.70 -7.56 10.21
N GLN A 213 -8.47 -8.51 11.12
CA GLN A 213 -7.83 -9.78 10.81
C GLN A 213 -8.86 -10.91 10.83
N HIS A 214 -8.95 -11.63 9.72
CA HIS A 214 -9.77 -12.82 9.55
C HIS A 214 -9.10 -13.80 8.57
N GLY A 215 -9.64 -15.03 8.45
CA GLY A 215 -8.99 -16.08 7.65
C GLY A 215 -8.85 -15.83 6.15
N SER A 216 -9.55 -14.83 5.61
CA SER A 216 -9.59 -14.49 4.18
C SER A 216 -8.76 -13.26 3.82
N ASN A 217 -8.00 -12.63 4.75
CA ASN A 217 -7.14 -11.50 4.41
C ASN A 217 -6.05 -11.91 3.41
N GLN A 218 -5.85 -11.12 2.37
CA GLN A 218 -4.82 -11.37 1.36
C GLN A 218 -3.40 -11.28 1.95
N LEU A 219 -3.17 -10.31 2.84
CA LEU A 219 -1.95 -10.14 3.63
C LEU A 219 -2.34 -9.87 5.08
N GLY A 220 -2.26 -10.89 5.95
CA GLY A 220 -2.51 -10.71 7.37
C GLY A 220 -1.35 -10.04 8.10
N ALA A 221 -1.65 -9.40 9.24
CA ALA A 221 -0.63 -8.86 10.14
C ALA A 221 0.16 -10.01 10.81
N VAL A 222 1.48 -10.04 10.63
CA VAL A 222 2.36 -11.08 11.19
C VAL A 222 3.26 -10.48 12.26
N ASN A 223 3.24 -11.06 13.47
CA ASN A 223 4.16 -10.64 14.53
C ASN A 223 5.59 -11.12 14.23
N ASN A 224 6.39 -10.26 13.61
CA ASN A 224 7.77 -10.53 13.24
C ASN A 224 8.76 -10.48 14.41
N ARG A 225 8.30 -10.21 15.65
CA ARG A 225 9.15 -10.14 16.85
C ARG A 225 9.13 -11.41 17.70
N SER A 226 8.30 -12.41 17.39
CA SER A 226 8.18 -13.63 18.18
C SER A 226 9.30 -14.62 17.87
N LEU A 227 9.81 -15.32 18.91
CA LEU A 227 10.84 -16.38 18.80
C LEU A 227 10.36 -17.55 17.91
N LYS A 228 9.06 -17.84 17.84
CA LYS A 228 8.49 -18.80 16.88
C LYS A 228 8.67 -18.36 15.41
N GLY A 229 8.88 -17.06 15.15
CA GLY A 229 9.25 -16.51 13.85
C GLY A 229 10.66 -16.95 13.39
N ILE A 230 11.59 -17.22 14.30
CA ILE A 230 13.00 -17.59 13.99
C ILE A 230 13.06 -19.03 13.45
N ALA A 231 12.42 -20.00 14.11
CA ALA A 231 12.36 -21.38 13.65
C ALA A 231 11.61 -21.51 12.30
N GLY A 232 10.52 -20.75 12.13
CA GLY A 232 9.80 -20.65 10.86
C GLY A 232 10.59 -19.95 9.75
N PHE A 233 11.58 -19.12 10.08
CA PHE A 233 12.43 -18.41 9.13
C PHE A 233 13.43 -19.37 8.44
N ILE A 234 14.04 -20.30 9.18
CA ILE A 234 14.97 -21.29 8.62
C ILE A 234 14.21 -22.30 7.73
N ALA A 235 13.03 -22.74 8.15
CA ALA A 235 12.18 -23.62 7.34
C ALA A 235 11.61 -22.99 6.06
N LYS A 236 11.71 -21.65 5.90
CA LYS A 236 11.21 -20.86 4.77
C LYS A 236 12.33 -20.25 3.90
N SER A 237 13.55 -20.76 3.97
CA SER A 237 14.72 -20.19 3.26
C SER A 237 14.53 -20.06 1.74
N GLY A 238 13.91 -21.03 1.07
CA GLY A 238 13.57 -20.94 -0.36
C GLY A 238 12.66 -19.76 -0.67
N ARG A 239 11.57 -19.62 0.08
CA ARG A 239 10.62 -18.50 -0.06
C ARG A 239 11.23 -17.14 0.26
N ALA A 240 12.24 -17.08 1.14
CA ALA A 240 12.94 -15.83 1.47
C ALA A 240 13.74 -15.33 0.26
N LYS A 241 14.46 -16.22 -0.43
CA LYS A 241 15.21 -15.90 -1.65
C LYS A 241 14.28 -15.47 -2.79
N GLU A 242 13.19 -16.20 -2.99
CA GLU A 242 12.17 -15.83 -3.99
C GLU A 242 11.60 -14.43 -3.76
N ARG A 243 11.26 -14.12 -2.50
CA ARG A 243 10.76 -12.77 -2.13
C ARG A 243 11.80 -11.67 -2.36
N ILE A 244 13.07 -11.94 -2.09
CA ILE A 244 14.14 -10.98 -2.38
C ILE A 244 14.30 -10.80 -3.89
N ASN A 245 14.31 -11.89 -4.66
CA ASN A 245 14.40 -11.82 -6.13
C ASN A 245 13.20 -11.05 -6.74
N ALA A 246 12.00 -11.25 -6.20
CA ALA A 246 10.82 -10.52 -6.62
C ALA A 246 10.97 -9.00 -6.45
N THR A 247 11.69 -8.53 -5.41
CA THR A 247 11.97 -7.08 -5.25
C THR A 247 12.94 -6.55 -6.31
N TYR A 248 13.92 -7.34 -6.74
CA TYR A 248 14.81 -6.95 -7.87
C TYR A 248 14.04 -6.88 -9.19
N ASN A 249 13.15 -7.85 -9.44
CA ASN A 249 12.31 -7.86 -10.64
C ASN A 249 11.36 -6.64 -10.66
N GLN A 250 10.74 -6.31 -9.53
CA GLN A 250 9.92 -5.11 -9.42
C GLN A 250 10.75 -3.84 -9.66
N ALA A 251 11.95 -3.74 -9.08
CA ALA A 251 12.84 -2.60 -9.29
C ALA A 251 13.25 -2.45 -10.75
N GLN A 252 13.52 -3.54 -11.45
CA GLN A 252 13.83 -3.54 -12.88
C GLN A 252 12.63 -3.09 -13.72
N SER A 253 11.44 -3.59 -13.43
CA SER A 253 10.21 -3.18 -14.11
C SER A 253 9.90 -1.71 -13.87
N PHE A 254 10.09 -1.23 -12.63
CA PHE A 254 9.93 0.18 -12.26
C PHE A 254 10.91 1.08 -13.01
N CYS A 255 12.19 0.71 -13.04
CA CYS A 255 13.22 1.43 -13.79
C CYS A 255 12.90 1.50 -15.29
N SER A 256 12.48 0.40 -15.88
CA SER A 256 12.12 0.33 -17.30
C SER A 256 10.90 1.18 -17.63
N PHE A 257 9.88 1.18 -16.78
CA PHE A 257 8.65 1.94 -16.98
C PHE A 257 8.88 3.46 -16.93
N TYR A 258 9.70 3.90 -15.96
CA TYR A 258 9.98 5.34 -15.75
C TYR A 258 11.32 5.81 -16.34
N LYS A 259 11.98 5.05 -17.22
CA LYS A 259 13.34 5.29 -17.73
C LYS A 259 13.57 6.70 -18.27
N ASP A 260 12.55 7.29 -18.93
CA ASP A 260 12.66 8.57 -19.63
C ASP A 260 12.46 9.79 -18.71
N ILE A 261 11.98 9.56 -17.45
CA ILE A 261 11.64 10.63 -16.52
C ILE A 261 12.33 10.50 -15.14
N LEU A 262 13.02 9.37 -14.88
CA LEU A 262 13.81 9.21 -13.66
C LEU A 262 14.98 10.20 -13.62
N SER A 263 15.18 10.84 -12.45
CA SER A 263 16.40 11.64 -12.25
C SER A 263 17.66 10.75 -12.31
N PRO A 264 18.82 11.30 -12.68
CA PRO A 264 20.09 10.56 -12.65
C PRO A 264 20.36 9.90 -11.29
N GLU A 265 20.04 10.59 -10.19
CA GLU A 265 20.23 10.11 -8.81
C GLU A 265 19.32 8.92 -8.52
N SER A 266 18.02 9.02 -8.82
CA SER A 266 17.06 7.92 -8.61
C SER A 266 17.42 6.72 -9.48
N SER A 267 17.80 6.96 -10.74
CA SER A 267 18.25 5.92 -11.68
C SER A 267 19.50 5.20 -11.14
N ALA A 268 20.49 5.94 -10.64
CA ALA A 268 21.69 5.35 -10.05
C ALA A 268 21.38 4.46 -8.84
N VAL A 269 20.48 4.90 -7.94
CA VAL A 269 20.05 4.12 -6.77
C VAL A 269 19.36 2.82 -7.20
N ILE A 270 18.42 2.90 -8.16
CA ILE A 270 17.69 1.72 -8.64
C ILE A 270 18.64 0.76 -9.35
N ASN A 271 19.51 1.24 -10.23
CA ASN A 271 20.47 0.41 -10.96
C ASN A 271 21.49 -0.25 -10.02
N ALA A 272 21.95 0.45 -8.97
CA ALA A 272 22.79 -0.14 -7.93
C ALA A 272 22.06 -1.30 -7.19
N TYR A 273 20.74 -1.16 -6.96
CA TYR A 273 19.94 -2.22 -6.34
C TYR A 273 19.76 -3.42 -7.29
N ILE A 274 19.37 -3.20 -8.53
CA ILE A 274 19.16 -4.23 -9.56
C ILE A 274 20.47 -5.01 -9.81
N GLY A 275 21.61 -4.34 -9.76
CA GLY A 275 22.93 -4.94 -9.99
C GLY A 275 23.41 -5.89 -8.86
N ILE A 276 22.83 -5.85 -7.65
CA ILE A 276 23.28 -6.65 -6.50
C ILE A 276 23.41 -8.13 -6.82
N PRO A 277 22.42 -8.82 -7.45
CA PRO A 277 22.51 -10.26 -7.72
C PRO A 277 23.70 -10.68 -8.58
N SER A 278 24.27 -9.79 -9.40
CA SER A 278 25.40 -10.10 -10.28
C SER A 278 26.76 -10.16 -9.56
N HIS A 279 26.82 -9.70 -8.30
CA HIS A 279 28.05 -9.67 -7.52
C HIS A 279 28.27 -10.94 -6.68
N PRO A 280 29.52 -11.30 -6.33
CA PRO A 280 29.82 -12.34 -5.34
C PRO A 280 29.19 -12.02 -3.97
N LYS A 281 28.87 -13.05 -3.17
CA LYS A 281 28.10 -12.92 -1.92
C LYS A 281 28.67 -11.87 -0.93
N LEU A 282 29.97 -11.84 -0.71
CA LEU A 282 30.60 -10.86 0.18
C LEU A 282 30.39 -9.42 -0.33
N SER A 283 30.56 -9.21 -1.63
CA SER A 283 30.33 -7.92 -2.27
C SER A 283 28.85 -7.49 -2.19
N ARG A 284 27.90 -8.43 -2.35
CA ARG A 284 26.48 -8.14 -2.16
C ARG A 284 26.18 -7.59 -0.78
N THR A 285 26.70 -8.26 0.26
CA THR A 285 26.55 -7.82 1.66
C THR A 285 27.09 -6.40 1.86
N ALA A 286 28.30 -6.12 1.35
CA ALA A 286 28.90 -4.79 1.43
C ALA A 286 28.06 -3.73 0.70
N LEU A 287 27.55 -4.03 -0.50
CA LEU A 287 26.70 -3.13 -1.28
C LEU A 287 25.36 -2.86 -0.60
N LEU A 288 24.72 -3.88 -0.01
CA LEU A 288 23.48 -3.72 0.74
C LEU A 288 23.66 -2.76 1.92
N VAL A 289 24.74 -2.91 2.68
CA VAL A 289 25.04 -2.07 3.85
C VAL A 289 25.40 -0.65 3.40
N LYS A 290 26.34 -0.50 2.46
CA LYS A 290 26.83 0.79 1.95
C LYS A 290 25.70 1.65 1.41
N ASN A 291 24.81 1.08 0.61
CA ASN A 291 23.71 1.81 -0.02
C ASN A 291 22.44 1.83 0.85
N LYS A 292 22.49 1.32 2.09
CA LYS A 292 21.34 1.23 3.00
C LYS A 292 20.15 0.45 2.41
N PHE A 293 20.39 -0.52 1.53
CA PHE A 293 19.40 -1.44 1.00
C PHE A 293 19.07 -2.55 2.02
N LEU A 294 18.66 -2.15 3.21
CA LEU A 294 18.39 -3.06 4.30
C LEU A 294 16.94 -3.00 4.74
N LYS A 295 16.36 -4.16 5.03
CA LYS A 295 15.05 -4.27 5.65
C LYS A 295 15.02 -3.60 7.02
N GLN A 296 13.83 -3.20 7.47
CA GLN A 296 13.67 -2.22 8.55
C GLN A 296 13.86 -2.80 9.95
N ASN A 297 13.50 -4.07 10.18
CA ASN A 297 13.79 -4.71 11.46
C ASN A 297 15.05 -5.58 11.39
N PHE A 298 15.73 -5.70 12.52
CA PHE A 298 17.01 -6.41 12.62
C PHE A 298 16.97 -7.85 12.10
N MET A 299 15.93 -8.62 12.46
CA MET A 299 15.80 -10.03 12.06
C MET A 299 15.61 -10.16 10.54
N SER A 300 14.78 -9.29 9.96
CA SER A 300 14.55 -9.28 8.51
C SER A 300 15.80 -8.83 7.74
N ALA A 301 16.57 -7.87 8.30
CA ALA A 301 17.83 -7.43 7.71
C ALA A 301 18.90 -8.53 7.78
N ALA A 302 19.04 -9.20 8.92
CA ALA A 302 19.95 -10.33 9.06
C ALA A 302 19.61 -11.45 8.07
N GLY A 303 18.33 -11.80 7.95
CA GLY A 303 17.88 -12.77 6.95
C GLY A 303 18.14 -12.33 5.51
N GLN A 304 17.95 -11.06 5.20
CA GLN A 304 18.30 -10.52 3.89
C GLN A 304 19.80 -10.72 3.59
N LEU A 305 20.69 -10.42 4.52
CA LEU A 305 22.14 -10.58 4.35
C LEU A 305 22.57 -12.06 4.19
N ILE A 306 21.82 -12.98 4.81
CA ILE A 306 22.10 -14.43 4.69
C ILE A 306 21.64 -14.97 3.31
N PHE A 307 20.48 -14.57 2.82
CA PHE A 307 19.84 -15.16 1.64
C PHE A 307 19.99 -14.34 0.35
N CYS A 308 20.58 -13.14 0.42
CA CYS A 308 20.86 -12.30 -0.72
C CYS A 308 22.03 -12.81 -1.59
#